data_ee1376d3cdc55f36a3bc698e7ea05fce
#
_entry.id   ee1376d3cdc55f36a3bc698e7ea05fce
#
_cell.length_a   1.000
_cell.length_b   1.000
_cell.length_c   1.000
_cell.angle_alpha   90.00
_cell.angle_beta   90.00
_cell.angle_gamma   90.00
#
_symmetry.space_group_name_H-M   'P 1'
#
loop_
_entity.id
_entity.type
_entity.pdbx_description
1 polymer ?
#
loop_
_entity_poly.entity_id
_entity_poly.type
_entity_poly.pdbx_seq_one_letter_code
_entity_poly.pdbx_strand_id
1 'polypeptide(L)'
;MRKVAQLCAIVFAQMLLLPLSHAQTRDIGAHGEMLDRIAAIVNDGLVLKSELDVQMSSVQKRLQEQRVELPSQSVLQQQVLDRLVLQEIQMQRAKHVGLSVTDEQLNGALQEIAARNKIPFDQLPTALAAQGVDYKVYRESMRKELTLSTLRQRDVITHINVSPHELEQYLGRQQNAASNDEFNVSHILLSLPAAATPQQLEEISHKAQDVAARAGKGEDFSQLAIANSNSQTALDGGQLGWRKGAQLPQFILDLVVKMKPGEVSEPVRTPSGYHIVKLNERRSGEAPVIINQMHVRHILMKPTELDDDETVRQKLAKLRERIEKGESFAGIASTASEDPGSAPDGGDLGWSGPGTFVPEFDKAIADLKDNEISEPFKTRYGWHIVQMLGTRTYDSTDDVRRQKAYAAIRESKADEETELWLRRLRDEAFIETKM
;
A
#
# COMPACT_ATOMS: atom_id res chain seq x y z
N MET A 1 -2.57 3.00 -11.68
CA MET A 1 -3.80 3.00 -10.86
C MET A 1 -4.71 1.77 -11.02
N ARG A 2 -4.88 1.16 -12.22
CA ARG A 2 -5.74 -0.05 -12.39
C ARG A 2 -5.18 -1.35 -11.79
N LYS A 3 -3.88 -1.52 -11.64
CA LYS A 3 -3.24 -2.78 -11.18
C LYS A 3 -3.10 -2.89 -9.65
N VAL A 4 -3.01 -1.79 -8.93
CA VAL A 4 -3.03 -1.79 -7.45
C VAL A 4 -4.44 -2.13 -6.93
N ALA A 5 -5.48 -1.76 -7.68
CA ALA A 5 -6.86 -2.12 -7.36
C ALA A 5 -7.15 -3.64 -7.48
N GLN A 6 -6.40 -4.37 -8.31
CA GLN A 6 -6.58 -5.83 -8.46
C GLN A 6 -5.97 -6.63 -7.31
N LEU A 7 -4.86 -6.17 -6.71
CA LEU A 7 -4.27 -6.88 -5.56
C LEU A 7 -5.15 -6.76 -4.31
N CYS A 8 -5.72 -5.57 -4.05
CA CYS A 8 -6.67 -5.40 -2.94
C CYS A 8 -7.99 -6.14 -3.14
N ALA A 9 -8.44 -6.32 -4.39
CA ALA A 9 -9.66 -7.08 -4.69
C ALA A 9 -9.48 -8.59 -4.46
N ILE A 10 -8.29 -9.14 -4.71
CA ILE A 10 -8.00 -10.56 -4.49
C ILE A 10 -7.93 -10.89 -3.00
N VAL A 11 -7.34 -10.02 -2.19
CA VAL A 11 -7.32 -10.20 -0.72
C VAL A 11 -8.74 -10.13 -0.14
N PHE A 12 -9.62 -9.33 -0.73
CA PHE A 12 -10.99 -9.16 -0.24
C PHE A 12 -11.91 -10.33 -0.64
N ALA A 13 -11.77 -10.87 -1.83
CA ALA A 13 -12.57 -12.03 -2.27
C ALA A 13 -12.21 -13.31 -1.48
N GLN A 14 -10.99 -13.39 -0.93
CA GLN A 14 -10.55 -14.55 -0.15
C GLN A 14 -10.88 -14.47 1.35
N MET A 15 -11.19 -13.29 1.89
CA MET A 15 -11.57 -13.13 3.30
C MET A 15 -13.06 -13.49 3.56
N LEU A 16 -13.84 -13.71 2.51
CA LEU A 16 -15.30 -13.81 2.53
C LEU A 16 -15.85 -15.24 2.69
N LEU A 17 -15.02 -16.26 2.97
CA LEU A 17 -15.48 -17.64 3.13
C LEU A 17 -15.12 -18.23 4.49
N LEU A 18 -15.54 -17.59 5.59
CA LEU A 18 -15.52 -18.22 6.91
C LEU A 18 -16.83 -18.97 7.15
N PRO A 19 -16.83 -20.27 7.40
CA PRO A 19 -18.00 -20.93 7.95
C PRO A 19 -18.20 -20.46 9.39
N LEU A 20 -19.45 -20.19 9.74
CA LEU A 20 -19.89 -20.03 11.10
C LEU A 20 -19.44 -21.24 11.94
N SER A 21 -18.32 -21.13 12.66
CA SER A 21 -18.29 -21.75 13.96
C SER A 21 -19.24 -20.90 14.82
N HIS A 22 -20.35 -21.47 15.22
CA HIS A 22 -21.22 -20.88 16.22
C HIS A 22 -20.31 -20.52 17.39
N ALA A 23 -20.07 -19.24 17.60
CA ALA A 23 -19.66 -18.76 18.90
C ALA A 23 -20.89 -19.06 19.78
N GLN A 24 -20.97 -20.29 20.28
CA GLN A 24 -21.81 -20.60 21.40
C GLN A 24 -21.29 -19.68 22.50
N THR A 25 -22.05 -18.62 22.76
CA THR A 25 -22.04 -18.00 24.09
C THR A 25 -22.36 -19.13 25.06
N ARG A 26 -21.34 -19.81 25.53
CA ARG A 26 -21.51 -20.79 26.61
C ARG A 26 -21.89 -19.96 27.79
N ASP A 27 -23.10 -20.17 28.23
CA ASP A 27 -23.61 -19.68 29.52
C ASP A 27 -22.57 -20.03 30.58
N ILE A 28 -22.21 -19.07 31.42
CA ILE A 28 -21.35 -19.25 32.57
C ILE A 28 -22.17 -20.04 33.60
N GLY A 29 -22.36 -21.32 33.32
CA GLY A 29 -23.03 -22.23 34.20
C GLY A 29 -22.10 -22.60 35.37
N ALA A 30 -22.69 -22.88 36.54
CA ALA A 30 -22.06 -23.14 37.83
C ALA A 30 -21.10 -24.35 37.91
N HIS A 31 -20.46 -24.76 36.82
CA HIS A 31 -19.57 -25.92 36.72
C HIS A 31 -18.20 -25.54 36.15
N GLY A 32 -17.52 -24.54 36.69
CA GLY A 32 -16.08 -24.32 36.53
C GLY A 32 -15.48 -24.58 35.12
N GLU A 33 -16.24 -24.40 34.04
CA GLU A 33 -15.70 -24.57 32.71
C GLU A 33 -14.71 -23.42 32.41
N MET A 34 -13.54 -23.81 31.98
CA MET A 34 -12.48 -22.89 31.62
C MET A 34 -12.94 -22.03 30.45
N LEU A 35 -13.14 -20.72 30.68
CA LEU A 35 -13.67 -19.78 29.70
C LEU A 35 -12.83 -19.70 28.42
N ASP A 36 -11.50 -19.67 28.55
CA ASP A 36 -10.54 -19.73 27.44
C ASP A 36 -9.16 -20.05 28.00
N ARG A 37 -8.22 -20.41 27.12
CA ARG A 37 -6.82 -20.64 27.49
C ARG A 37 -5.95 -19.54 26.96
N ILE A 38 -4.90 -19.18 27.68
CA ILE A 38 -3.88 -18.26 27.22
C ILE A 38 -2.93 -19.04 26.29
N ALA A 39 -2.75 -18.58 25.06
CA ALA A 39 -1.76 -19.10 24.12
C ALA A 39 -0.41 -18.39 24.29
N ALA A 40 -0.42 -17.07 24.53
CA ALA A 40 0.76 -16.31 24.88
C ALA A 40 0.42 -15.09 25.75
N ILE A 41 1.36 -14.70 26.60
CA ILE A 41 1.38 -13.42 27.31
C ILE A 41 2.32 -12.50 26.53
N VAL A 42 1.86 -11.27 26.26
CA VAL A 42 2.61 -10.29 25.48
C VAL A 42 2.57 -8.96 26.23
N ASN A 43 3.63 -8.62 26.94
CA ASN A 43 3.65 -7.48 27.88
C ASN A 43 2.44 -7.53 28.84
N ASP A 44 1.53 -6.54 28.76
CA ASP A 44 0.30 -6.45 29.55
C ASP A 44 -0.92 -7.09 28.86
N GLY A 45 -0.76 -7.64 27.67
CA GLY A 45 -1.83 -8.24 26.87
C GLY A 45 -1.73 -9.75 26.77
N LEU A 46 -2.73 -10.36 26.18
CA LEU A 46 -2.88 -11.80 26.05
C LEU A 46 -3.25 -12.15 24.60
N VAL A 47 -2.70 -13.26 24.13
CA VAL A 47 -3.23 -13.96 22.95
C VAL A 47 -3.99 -15.18 23.45
N LEU A 48 -5.26 -15.29 23.10
CA LEU A 48 -6.12 -16.37 23.54
C LEU A 48 -6.03 -17.59 22.62
N LYS A 49 -6.26 -18.77 23.20
CA LYS A 49 -6.27 -20.02 22.43
C LYS A 49 -7.39 -20.05 21.40
N SER A 50 -8.55 -19.49 21.73
CA SER A 50 -9.66 -19.36 20.80
C SER A 50 -9.31 -18.49 19.57
N GLU A 51 -8.59 -17.36 19.77
CA GLU A 51 -8.11 -16.53 18.67
C GLU A 51 -7.14 -17.30 17.78
N LEU A 52 -6.21 -18.04 18.39
CA LEU A 52 -5.26 -18.89 17.68
C LEU A 52 -5.99 -19.94 16.82
N ASP A 53 -6.99 -20.62 17.38
CA ASP A 53 -7.72 -21.68 16.68
C ASP A 53 -8.55 -21.13 15.52
N VAL A 54 -9.18 -19.98 15.69
CA VAL A 54 -9.91 -19.29 14.61
C VAL A 54 -8.96 -18.90 13.48
N GLN A 55 -7.81 -18.31 13.80
CA GLN A 55 -6.83 -17.90 12.79
C GLN A 55 -6.19 -19.11 12.09
N MET A 56 -5.89 -20.18 12.83
CA MET A 56 -5.40 -21.44 12.25
C MET A 56 -6.40 -22.01 11.23
N SER A 57 -7.68 -22.08 11.63
CA SER A 57 -8.74 -22.59 10.74
C SER A 57 -8.87 -21.73 9.47
N SER A 58 -8.77 -20.42 9.61
CA SER A 58 -8.81 -19.49 8.48
C SER A 58 -7.63 -19.69 7.52
N VAL A 59 -6.41 -19.81 8.07
CA VAL A 59 -5.19 -20.06 7.28
C VAL A 59 -5.25 -21.43 6.60
N GLN A 60 -5.65 -22.48 7.31
CA GLN A 60 -5.80 -23.83 6.74
C GLN A 60 -6.76 -23.83 5.56
N LYS A 61 -7.94 -23.22 5.72
CA LYS A 61 -8.93 -23.14 4.65
C LYS A 61 -8.36 -22.43 3.42
N ARG A 62 -7.71 -21.29 3.61
CA ARG A 62 -7.08 -20.51 2.53
C ARG A 62 -6.02 -21.33 1.79
N LEU A 63 -5.13 -22.02 2.51
CA LEU A 63 -4.09 -22.86 1.91
C LEU A 63 -4.70 -24.02 1.10
N GLN A 64 -5.78 -24.65 1.62
CA GLN A 64 -6.52 -25.69 0.91
C GLN A 64 -7.15 -25.17 -0.39
N GLU A 65 -7.79 -23.99 -0.36
CA GLU A 65 -8.35 -23.34 -1.54
C GLU A 65 -7.29 -23.01 -2.60
N GLN A 66 -6.10 -22.63 -2.14
CA GLN A 66 -4.92 -22.38 -3.00
C GLN A 66 -4.23 -23.68 -3.46
N ARG A 67 -4.69 -24.86 -3.00
CA ARG A 67 -4.07 -26.17 -3.26
C ARG A 67 -2.61 -26.26 -2.82
N VAL A 68 -2.25 -25.50 -1.77
CA VAL A 68 -0.94 -25.56 -1.12
C VAL A 68 -1.00 -26.66 -0.06
N GLU A 69 0.01 -27.53 -0.01
CA GLU A 69 0.10 -28.56 1.01
C GLU A 69 0.25 -27.94 2.39
N LEU A 70 -0.51 -28.46 3.35
CA LEU A 70 -0.49 -27.92 4.71
C LEU A 70 0.81 -28.34 5.43
N PRO A 71 1.49 -27.41 6.09
CA PRO A 71 2.59 -27.77 6.98
C PRO A 71 2.09 -28.61 8.17
N SER A 72 2.99 -29.18 8.95
CA SER A 72 2.59 -29.84 10.18
C SER A 72 1.80 -28.91 11.09
N GLN A 73 0.87 -29.47 11.84
CA GLN A 73 0.00 -28.67 12.72
C GLN A 73 0.80 -27.82 13.72
N SER A 74 1.91 -28.33 14.23
CA SER A 74 2.80 -27.60 15.15
C SER A 74 3.47 -26.40 14.48
N VAL A 75 3.93 -26.56 13.24
CA VAL A 75 4.54 -25.45 12.48
C VAL A 75 3.51 -24.36 12.18
N LEU A 76 2.32 -24.76 11.70
CA LEU A 76 1.25 -23.80 11.42
C LEU A 76 0.83 -23.06 12.70
N GLN A 77 0.69 -23.77 13.81
CA GLN A 77 0.34 -23.22 15.10
C GLN A 77 1.37 -22.17 15.56
N GLN A 78 2.67 -22.50 15.43
CA GLN A 78 3.75 -21.57 15.78
C GLN A 78 3.72 -20.31 14.90
N GLN A 79 3.58 -20.46 13.59
CA GLN A 79 3.55 -19.32 12.65
C GLN A 79 2.33 -18.40 12.89
N VAL A 80 1.18 -18.99 13.14
CA VAL A 80 -0.04 -18.21 13.44
C VAL A 80 0.08 -17.51 14.78
N LEU A 81 0.64 -18.19 15.79
CA LEU A 81 0.88 -17.59 17.09
C LEU A 81 1.85 -16.40 17.00
N ASP A 82 2.97 -16.57 16.30
CA ASP A 82 3.96 -15.50 16.09
C ASP A 82 3.33 -14.27 15.43
N ARG A 83 2.44 -14.49 14.45
CA ARG A 83 1.67 -13.42 13.81
C ARG A 83 0.74 -12.71 14.79
N LEU A 84 0.00 -13.47 15.62
CA LEU A 84 -0.90 -12.89 16.62
C LEU A 84 -0.15 -12.09 17.68
N VAL A 85 1.00 -12.62 18.14
CA VAL A 85 1.91 -11.92 19.07
C VAL A 85 2.36 -10.59 18.48
N LEU A 86 2.83 -10.57 17.23
CA LEU A 86 3.23 -9.34 16.55
C LEU A 86 2.06 -8.35 16.38
N GLN A 87 0.86 -8.85 16.11
CA GLN A 87 -0.32 -7.99 16.03
C GLN A 87 -0.66 -7.37 17.39
N GLU A 88 -0.56 -8.16 18.47
CA GLU A 88 -0.83 -7.65 19.83
C GLU A 88 0.20 -6.58 20.23
N ILE A 89 1.49 -6.79 19.96
CA ILE A 89 2.55 -5.81 20.22
C ILE A 89 2.25 -4.49 19.48
N GLN A 90 1.88 -4.57 18.22
CA GLN A 90 1.54 -3.40 17.42
C GLN A 90 0.28 -2.69 17.96
N MET A 91 -0.75 -3.41 18.39
CA MET A 91 -1.94 -2.83 18.99
C MET A 91 -1.62 -2.11 20.31
N GLN A 92 -0.76 -2.69 21.14
CA GLN A 92 -0.27 -2.04 22.36
C GLN A 92 0.52 -0.77 22.03
N ARG A 93 1.39 -0.82 21.03
CA ARG A 93 2.12 0.35 20.54
C ARG A 93 1.16 1.44 20.05
N ALA A 94 0.14 1.09 19.28
CA ALA A 94 -0.88 2.04 18.81
C ALA A 94 -1.59 2.71 20.00
N LYS A 95 -2.00 1.92 20.99
CA LYS A 95 -2.61 2.42 22.23
C LYS A 95 -1.67 3.36 23.00
N HIS A 96 -0.41 2.97 23.15
CA HIS A 96 0.60 3.76 23.85
C HIS A 96 0.82 5.15 23.21
N VAL A 97 0.80 5.23 21.89
CA VAL A 97 0.95 6.50 21.14
C VAL A 97 -0.37 7.26 20.95
N GLY A 98 -1.46 6.80 21.59
CA GLY A 98 -2.78 7.42 21.52
C GLY A 98 -3.47 7.31 20.16
N LEU A 99 -3.08 6.32 19.34
CA LEU A 99 -3.67 6.11 18.04
C LEU A 99 -4.92 5.24 18.17
N SER A 100 -6.04 5.76 17.69
CA SER A 100 -7.32 5.03 17.63
C SER A 100 -8.05 5.38 16.34
N VAL A 101 -8.71 4.40 15.75
CA VAL A 101 -9.59 4.59 14.59
C VAL A 101 -10.99 4.90 15.08
N THR A 102 -11.50 6.09 14.73
CA THR A 102 -12.84 6.52 15.09
C THR A 102 -13.90 5.76 14.29
N ASP A 103 -15.15 5.77 14.78
CA ASP A 103 -16.26 5.16 14.05
C ASP A 103 -16.51 5.81 12.69
N GLU A 104 -16.25 7.09 12.58
CA GLU A 104 -16.37 7.84 11.32
C GLU A 104 -15.33 7.35 10.29
N GLN A 105 -14.06 7.23 10.69
CA GLN A 105 -12.99 6.70 9.84
C GLN A 105 -13.28 5.26 9.42
N LEU A 106 -13.73 4.43 10.36
CA LEU A 106 -14.10 3.05 10.07
C LEU A 106 -15.27 2.96 9.09
N ASN A 107 -16.30 3.78 9.28
CA ASN A 107 -17.45 3.83 8.37
C ASN A 107 -17.03 4.28 6.97
N GLY A 108 -16.16 5.29 6.88
CA GLY A 108 -15.59 5.72 5.59
C GLY A 108 -14.87 4.58 4.85
N ALA A 109 -14.02 3.84 5.54
CA ALA A 109 -13.33 2.69 4.97
C ALA A 109 -14.30 1.56 4.54
N LEU A 110 -15.32 1.27 5.36
CA LEU A 110 -16.34 0.28 5.02
C LEU A 110 -17.20 0.71 3.82
N GLN A 111 -17.49 2.01 3.69
CA GLN A 111 -18.19 2.56 2.51
C GLN A 111 -17.35 2.40 1.23
N GLU A 112 -16.04 2.68 1.30
CA GLU A 112 -15.16 2.46 0.15
C GLU A 112 -15.09 0.97 -0.26
N ILE A 113 -15.06 0.06 0.72
CA ILE A 113 -15.08 -1.38 0.47
C ILE A 113 -16.39 -1.78 -0.20
N ALA A 114 -17.52 -1.33 0.32
CA ALA A 114 -18.84 -1.58 -0.25
C ALA A 114 -18.94 -1.06 -1.70
N ALA A 115 -18.48 0.18 -1.94
CA ALA A 115 -18.46 0.80 -3.26
C ALA A 115 -17.60 0.03 -4.26
N ARG A 116 -16.39 -0.41 -3.87
CA ARG A 116 -15.51 -1.25 -4.72
C ARG A 116 -16.16 -2.57 -5.12
N ASN A 117 -16.95 -3.14 -4.22
CA ASN A 117 -17.69 -4.38 -4.48
C ASN A 117 -19.08 -4.15 -5.12
N LYS A 118 -19.41 -2.88 -5.41
CA LYS A 118 -20.71 -2.49 -5.99
C LYS A 118 -21.90 -2.89 -5.10
N ILE A 119 -21.71 -2.87 -3.80
CA ILE A 119 -22.73 -3.17 -2.78
C ILE A 119 -23.13 -1.82 -2.12
N PRO A 120 -24.41 -1.47 -2.05
CA PRO A 120 -24.87 -0.37 -1.22
C PRO A 120 -24.44 -0.56 0.23
N PHE A 121 -23.99 0.51 0.89
CA PHE A 121 -23.39 0.40 2.23
C PHE A 121 -24.36 -0.16 3.27
N ASP A 122 -25.64 0.19 3.18
CA ASP A 122 -26.72 -0.34 4.03
C ASP A 122 -26.97 -1.84 3.84
N GLN A 123 -26.60 -2.40 2.70
CA GLN A 123 -26.69 -3.84 2.39
C GLN A 123 -25.43 -4.63 2.76
N LEU A 124 -24.33 -3.96 3.15
CA LEU A 124 -23.09 -4.63 3.52
C LEU A 124 -23.29 -5.67 4.65
N PRO A 125 -24.04 -5.40 5.73
CA PRO A 125 -24.28 -6.41 6.76
C PRO A 125 -24.99 -7.65 6.23
N THR A 126 -25.98 -7.48 5.36
CA THR A 126 -26.74 -8.59 4.74
C THR A 126 -25.85 -9.40 3.80
N ALA A 127 -25.02 -8.74 3.01
CA ALA A 127 -24.10 -9.41 2.10
C ALA A 127 -23.03 -10.24 2.84
N LEU A 128 -22.53 -9.74 3.97
CA LEU A 128 -21.60 -10.48 4.84
C LEU A 128 -22.30 -11.68 5.51
N ALA A 129 -23.52 -11.49 6.03
CA ALA A 129 -24.31 -12.56 6.64
C ALA A 129 -24.61 -13.70 5.66
N ALA A 130 -24.88 -13.38 4.39
CA ALA A 130 -25.07 -14.38 3.33
C ALA A 130 -23.82 -15.24 3.08
N GLN A 131 -22.65 -14.74 3.45
CA GLN A 131 -21.36 -15.45 3.37
C GLN A 131 -20.95 -16.06 4.73
N GLY A 132 -21.82 -16.00 5.73
CA GLY A 132 -21.55 -16.54 7.05
C GLY A 132 -20.65 -15.66 7.91
N VAL A 133 -20.49 -14.39 7.59
CA VAL A 133 -19.63 -13.45 8.33
C VAL A 133 -20.50 -12.54 9.20
N ASP A 134 -20.24 -12.54 10.50
CA ASP A 134 -20.87 -11.60 11.44
C ASP A 134 -20.35 -10.18 11.19
N TYR A 135 -21.28 -9.23 10.98
CA TYR A 135 -20.92 -7.85 10.69
C TYR A 135 -20.15 -7.16 11.81
N LYS A 136 -20.48 -7.45 13.08
CA LYS A 136 -19.80 -6.85 14.23
C LYS A 136 -18.35 -7.33 14.31
N VAL A 137 -18.13 -8.63 14.13
CA VAL A 137 -16.79 -9.23 14.11
C VAL A 137 -15.98 -8.66 12.95
N TYR A 138 -16.58 -8.57 11.76
CA TYR A 138 -15.95 -7.97 10.58
C TYR A 138 -15.58 -6.51 10.82
N ARG A 139 -16.46 -5.73 11.39
CA ARG A 139 -16.23 -4.31 11.72
C ARG A 139 -15.05 -4.13 12.66
N GLU A 140 -14.94 -4.94 13.72
CA GLU A 140 -13.81 -4.86 14.65
C GLU A 140 -12.50 -5.37 14.04
N SER A 141 -12.53 -6.38 13.17
CA SER A 141 -11.35 -6.80 12.42
C SER A 141 -10.84 -5.68 11.50
N MET A 142 -11.74 -4.97 10.82
CA MET A 142 -11.39 -3.81 10.00
C MET A 142 -10.83 -2.65 10.83
N ARG A 143 -11.38 -2.40 12.02
CA ARG A 143 -10.83 -1.40 12.94
C ARG A 143 -9.39 -1.74 13.31
N LYS A 144 -9.14 -3.01 13.67
CA LYS A 144 -7.79 -3.50 14.00
C LYS A 144 -6.84 -3.32 12.81
N GLU A 145 -7.25 -3.71 11.61
CA GLU A 145 -6.44 -3.58 10.39
C GLU A 145 -6.13 -2.12 10.05
N LEU A 146 -7.10 -1.23 10.12
CA LEU A 146 -6.91 0.20 9.94
C LEU A 146 -5.95 0.79 10.98
N THR A 147 -6.07 0.36 12.24
CA THR A 147 -5.18 0.79 13.32
C THR A 147 -3.74 0.38 13.02
N LEU A 148 -3.51 -0.88 12.63
CA LEU A 148 -2.19 -1.39 12.29
C LEU A 148 -1.60 -0.69 11.05
N SER A 149 -2.43 -0.46 10.03
CA SER A 149 -2.02 0.25 8.82
C SER A 149 -1.64 1.70 9.14
N THR A 150 -2.44 2.40 9.95
CA THR A 150 -2.17 3.79 10.36
C THR A 150 -0.93 3.88 11.25
N LEU A 151 -0.72 2.92 12.13
CA LEU A 151 0.49 2.84 12.96
C LEU A 151 1.74 2.67 12.09
N ARG A 152 1.71 1.74 11.13
CA ARG A 152 2.82 1.53 10.19
C ARG A 152 3.05 2.77 9.34
N GLN A 153 2.00 3.43 8.86
CA GLN A 153 2.10 4.68 8.12
C GLN A 153 2.83 5.74 8.94
N ARG A 154 2.49 5.88 10.22
CA ARG A 154 3.08 6.85 11.14
C ARG A 154 4.52 6.51 11.53
N ASP A 155 4.76 5.27 12.01
CA ASP A 155 6.03 4.90 12.64
C ASP A 155 7.12 4.50 11.62
N VAL A 156 6.72 4.15 10.38
CA VAL A 156 7.63 3.70 9.32
C VAL A 156 7.53 4.59 8.07
N ILE A 157 6.37 4.56 7.39
CA ILE A 157 6.25 5.07 6.01
C ILE A 157 6.50 6.58 5.91
N THR A 158 6.05 7.35 6.90
CA THR A 158 6.26 8.83 6.93
C THR A 158 7.72 9.22 7.11
N HIS A 159 8.55 8.34 7.63
CA HIS A 159 9.98 8.59 7.86
C HIS A 159 10.86 8.17 6.68
N ILE A 160 10.28 7.51 5.68
CA ILE A 160 11.02 7.10 4.49
C ILE A 160 11.29 8.31 3.61
N ASN A 161 12.56 8.61 3.46
CA ASN A 161 13.04 9.65 2.57
C ASN A 161 13.85 9.01 1.43
N VAL A 162 13.64 9.49 0.21
CA VAL A 162 14.41 9.12 -0.98
C VAL A 162 15.27 10.32 -1.36
N SER A 163 16.58 10.19 -1.22
CA SER A 163 17.50 11.26 -1.57
C SER A 163 17.66 11.38 -3.11
N PRO A 164 18.00 12.57 -3.62
CA PRO A 164 18.32 12.73 -5.04
C PRO A 164 19.44 11.79 -5.52
N HIS A 165 20.43 11.52 -4.68
CA HIS A 165 21.52 10.62 -4.99
C HIS A 165 21.06 9.17 -5.17
N GLU A 166 20.19 8.67 -4.32
CA GLU A 166 19.58 7.34 -4.46
C GLU A 166 18.76 7.24 -5.74
N LEU A 167 18.00 8.29 -6.06
CA LEU A 167 17.24 8.34 -7.31
C LEU A 167 18.13 8.26 -8.53
N GLU A 168 19.22 9.05 -8.59
CA GLU A 168 20.15 9.03 -9.71
C GLU A 168 20.92 7.71 -9.81
N GLN A 169 21.37 7.14 -8.71
CA GLN A 169 21.99 5.82 -8.70
C GLN A 169 21.03 4.76 -9.22
N TYR A 170 19.78 4.81 -8.78
CA TYR A 170 18.75 3.89 -9.21
C TYR A 170 18.47 4.03 -10.72
N LEU A 171 18.31 5.26 -11.23
CA LEU A 171 18.13 5.54 -12.65
C LEU A 171 19.34 5.13 -13.49
N GLY A 172 20.55 5.36 -13.00
CA GLY A 172 21.79 4.92 -13.66
C GLY A 172 21.90 3.39 -13.79
N ARG A 173 21.43 2.65 -12.79
CA ARG A 173 21.34 1.19 -12.87
C ARG A 173 20.26 0.73 -13.84
N GLN A 174 19.18 1.48 -14.00
CA GLN A 174 18.10 1.21 -14.96
C GLN A 174 18.51 1.40 -16.42
N GLN A 175 19.56 2.13 -16.72
CA GLN A 175 20.08 2.25 -18.10
C GLN A 175 20.65 0.91 -18.61
N ASN A 176 20.97 -0.02 -17.74
CA ASN A 176 21.24 -1.41 -18.11
C ASN A 176 19.91 -2.15 -18.34
N ALA A 177 19.74 -2.78 -19.51
CA ALA A 177 18.49 -3.34 -20.07
C ALA A 177 17.64 -4.23 -19.12
N ALA A 178 18.21 -4.71 -18.02
CA ALA A 178 17.53 -5.59 -17.06
C ALA A 178 16.54 -4.91 -16.10
N SER A 179 16.57 -3.60 -16.00
CA SER A 179 15.75 -2.87 -15.00
C SER A 179 14.34 -2.52 -15.49
N ASN A 180 14.09 -2.58 -16.79
CA ASN A 180 12.76 -2.46 -17.37
C ASN A 180 11.98 -3.78 -17.33
N ASP A 181 12.64 -4.85 -16.89
CA ASP A 181 12.00 -6.15 -16.76
C ASP A 181 11.11 -6.21 -15.53
N GLU A 182 10.03 -6.96 -15.64
CA GLU A 182 9.21 -7.34 -14.50
C GLU A 182 9.58 -8.77 -14.08
N PHE A 183 9.72 -8.95 -12.78
CA PHE A 183 10.07 -10.20 -12.14
C PHE A 183 8.94 -10.70 -11.27
N ASN A 184 8.57 -11.95 -11.41
CA ASN A 184 7.70 -12.64 -10.46
C ASN A 184 8.60 -13.36 -9.46
N VAL A 185 8.54 -12.94 -8.18
CA VAL A 185 9.51 -13.33 -7.16
C VAL A 185 8.81 -13.94 -5.95
N SER A 186 9.43 -14.93 -5.34
CA SER A 186 9.11 -15.43 -4.01
C SER A 186 10.32 -15.29 -3.09
N HIS A 187 10.07 -15.09 -1.79
CA HIS A 187 11.08 -14.71 -0.82
C HIS A 187 10.88 -15.43 0.53
N ILE A 188 11.98 -15.90 1.12
CA ILE A 188 12.04 -16.42 2.50
C ILE A 188 13.00 -15.54 3.28
N LEU A 189 12.57 -15.09 4.46
CA LEU A 189 13.41 -14.40 5.44
C LEU A 189 13.60 -15.31 6.66
N LEU A 190 14.85 -15.54 7.05
CA LEU A 190 15.22 -16.09 8.33
C LEU A 190 15.80 -14.96 9.18
N SER A 191 14.98 -14.39 10.06
CA SER A 191 15.34 -13.20 10.82
C SER A 191 16.43 -13.47 11.85
N LEU A 192 17.27 -12.46 12.10
CA LEU A 192 18.29 -12.45 13.12
C LEU A 192 17.86 -11.52 14.26
N PRO A 193 18.04 -11.90 15.53
CA PRO A 193 17.91 -10.97 16.65
C PRO A 193 18.86 -9.77 16.50
N ALA A 194 18.47 -8.60 17.00
CA ALA A 194 19.30 -7.38 16.90
C ALA A 194 20.67 -7.54 17.55
N ALA A 195 20.77 -8.34 18.63
CA ALA A 195 21.99 -8.67 19.35
C ALA A 195 22.32 -10.17 19.26
N ALA A 196 22.28 -10.73 18.03
CA ALA A 196 22.56 -12.13 17.82
C ALA A 196 23.97 -12.52 18.25
N THR A 197 24.09 -13.60 19.05
CA THR A 197 25.39 -14.18 19.40
C THR A 197 26.03 -14.86 18.19
N PRO A 198 27.38 -15.06 18.18
CA PRO A 198 28.04 -15.78 17.12
C PRO A 198 27.44 -17.17 16.84
N GLN A 199 27.04 -17.88 17.90
CA GLN A 199 26.40 -19.20 17.78
C GLN A 199 25.03 -19.11 17.09
N GLN A 200 24.19 -18.14 17.45
CA GLN A 200 22.90 -17.89 16.79
C GLN A 200 23.06 -17.52 15.31
N LEU A 201 24.09 -16.72 14.99
CA LEU A 201 24.43 -16.40 13.60
C LEU A 201 24.77 -17.64 12.79
N GLU A 202 25.56 -18.55 13.36
CA GLU A 202 25.96 -19.79 12.73
C GLU A 202 24.74 -20.72 12.52
N GLU A 203 23.92 -20.92 13.55
CA GLU A 203 22.71 -21.73 13.49
C GLU A 203 21.73 -21.24 12.40
N ILE A 204 21.47 -19.92 12.34
CA ILE A 204 20.55 -19.36 11.35
C ILE A 204 21.17 -19.39 9.95
N SER A 205 22.49 -19.21 9.82
CA SER A 205 23.21 -19.37 8.55
C SER A 205 23.09 -20.80 8.02
N HIS A 206 23.32 -21.80 8.86
CA HIS A 206 23.15 -23.22 8.49
C HIS A 206 21.71 -23.54 8.08
N LYS A 207 20.73 -23.04 8.84
CA LYS A 207 19.32 -23.18 8.49
C LYS A 207 19.00 -22.56 7.13
N ALA A 208 19.54 -21.36 6.85
CA ALA A 208 19.35 -20.69 5.57
C ALA A 208 19.95 -21.50 4.40
N GLN A 209 21.13 -22.03 4.59
CA GLN A 209 21.79 -22.90 3.60
C GLN A 209 20.99 -24.18 3.35
N ASP A 210 20.46 -24.83 4.40
CA ASP A 210 19.62 -26.02 4.26
C ASP A 210 18.34 -25.72 3.47
N VAL A 211 17.63 -24.65 3.83
CA VAL A 211 16.40 -24.24 3.15
C VAL A 211 16.67 -23.90 1.67
N ALA A 212 17.75 -23.18 1.37
CA ALA A 212 18.12 -22.85 0.00
C ALA A 212 18.49 -24.11 -0.81
N ALA A 213 19.24 -25.02 -0.20
CA ALA A 213 19.64 -26.29 -0.85
C ALA A 213 18.42 -27.18 -1.15
N ARG A 214 17.44 -27.25 -0.25
CA ARG A 214 16.18 -28.01 -0.44
C ARG A 214 15.35 -27.39 -1.55
N ALA A 215 15.18 -26.05 -1.54
CA ALA A 215 14.49 -25.34 -2.60
C ALA A 215 15.19 -25.52 -3.97
N GLY A 216 16.51 -25.46 -4.00
CA GLY A 216 17.29 -25.67 -5.22
C GLY A 216 17.23 -27.12 -5.76
N LYS A 217 16.90 -28.10 -4.90
CA LYS A 217 16.63 -29.49 -5.31
C LYS A 217 15.19 -29.75 -5.77
N GLY A 218 14.35 -28.70 -5.79
CA GLY A 218 12.97 -28.77 -6.29
C GLY A 218 11.91 -29.00 -5.24
N GLU A 219 12.24 -28.93 -3.94
CA GLU A 219 11.21 -28.90 -2.90
C GLU A 219 10.36 -27.64 -3.02
N ASP A 220 9.08 -27.74 -2.70
CA ASP A 220 8.14 -26.65 -2.89
C ASP A 220 8.52 -25.41 -2.08
N PHE A 221 8.88 -24.33 -2.78
CA PHE A 221 9.33 -23.08 -2.18
C PHE A 221 8.26 -22.46 -1.29
N SER A 222 6.99 -22.59 -1.67
CA SER A 222 5.87 -22.05 -0.89
C SER A 222 5.76 -22.76 0.46
N GLN A 223 5.90 -24.08 0.48
CA GLN A 223 5.92 -24.86 1.72
C GLN A 223 7.11 -24.49 2.59
N LEU A 224 8.31 -24.37 2.00
CA LEU A 224 9.49 -23.93 2.71
C LEU A 224 9.32 -22.54 3.32
N ALA A 225 8.66 -21.61 2.60
CA ALA A 225 8.35 -20.29 3.10
C ALA A 225 7.38 -20.34 4.28
N ILE A 226 6.28 -21.08 4.16
CA ILE A 226 5.30 -21.24 5.23
C ILE A 226 5.93 -21.86 6.48
N ALA A 227 6.86 -22.82 6.31
CA ALA A 227 7.47 -23.53 7.41
C ALA A 227 8.60 -22.75 8.11
N ASN A 228 9.31 -21.87 7.40
CA ASN A 228 10.57 -21.33 7.89
C ASN A 228 10.67 -19.80 7.86
N SER A 229 9.86 -19.11 7.05
CA SER A 229 10.02 -17.69 6.84
C SER A 229 9.43 -16.86 7.98
N ASN A 230 10.15 -15.80 8.36
CA ASN A 230 9.68 -14.78 9.27
C ASN A 230 9.15 -13.54 8.52
N SER A 231 9.08 -13.56 7.18
CA SER A 231 8.56 -12.44 6.40
C SER A 231 7.04 -12.30 6.54
N GLN A 232 6.51 -11.13 6.26
CA GLN A 232 5.05 -10.90 6.26
C GLN A 232 4.31 -11.79 5.26
N THR A 233 4.97 -12.19 4.18
CA THR A 233 4.40 -13.05 3.14
C THR A 233 4.61 -14.55 3.41
N ALA A 234 5.15 -14.94 4.58
CA ALA A 234 5.44 -16.32 4.92
C ALA A 234 4.25 -17.24 4.70
N LEU A 235 3.09 -16.89 5.27
CA LEU A 235 1.85 -17.66 5.16
C LEU A 235 1.18 -17.58 3.78
N ASP A 236 1.69 -16.73 2.91
CA ASP A 236 1.30 -16.63 1.50
C ASP A 236 2.32 -17.34 0.57
N GLY A 237 3.11 -18.25 1.14
CA GLY A 237 4.14 -18.98 0.41
C GLY A 237 5.34 -18.14 -0.01
N GLY A 238 5.58 -17.01 0.67
CA GLY A 238 6.66 -16.08 0.38
C GLY A 238 6.46 -15.27 -0.91
N GLN A 239 5.28 -15.28 -1.53
CA GLN A 239 5.04 -14.63 -2.81
C GLN A 239 5.06 -13.10 -2.70
N LEU A 240 5.93 -12.44 -3.46
CA LEU A 240 5.94 -10.99 -3.68
C LEU A 240 5.16 -10.62 -4.96
N GLY A 241 4.87 -11.59 -5.81
CA GLY A 241 4.19 -11.41 -7.09
C GLY A 241 5.04 -10.71 -8.15
N TRP A 242 4.37 -10.18 -9.20
CA TRP A 242 5.03 -9.42 -10.25
C TRP A 242 5.48 -8.06 -9.73
N ARG A 243 6.78 -7.81 -9.79
CA ARG A 243 7.40 -6.53 -9.43
C ARG A 243 8.31 -6.09 -10.57
N LYS A 244 8.28 -4.81 -10.91
CA LYS A 244 9.33 -4.24 -11.74
C LYS A 244 10.65 -4.35 -10.99
N GLY A 245 11.75 -4.58 -11.68
CA GLY A 245 13.07 -4.64 -11.05
C GLY A 245 13.31 -3.49 -10.08
N ALA A 246 12.75 -2.37 -10.45
CA ALA A 246 12.68 -1.12 -9.72
C ALA A 246 11.92 -1.15 -8.38
N GLN A 247 11.03 -2.07 -8.19
CA GLN A 247 10.19 -2.21 -6.97
C GLN A 247 10.73 -3.26 -6.01
N LEU A 248 11.81 -3.94 -6.41
CA LEU A 248 12.47 -4.92 -5.57
C LEU A 248 13.53 -4.26 -4.69
N PRO A 249 13.71 -4.71 -3.44
CA PRO A 249 14.90 -4.38 -2.66
C PRO A 249 16.17 -4.61 -3.47
N GLN A 250 17.16 -3.73 -3.30
CA GLN A 250 18.36 -3.75 -4.15
C GLN A 250 19.04 -5.11 -4.16
N PHE A 251 19.18 -5.76 -3.01
CA PHE A 251 19.81 -7.07 -2.90
C PHE A 251 19.04 -8.16 -3.67
N ILE A 252 17.69 -8.06 -3.72
CA ILE A 252 16.86 -8.98 -4.52
C ILE A 252 17.06 -8.70 -6.01
N LEU A 253 17.06 -7.43 -6.42
CA LEU A 253 17.28 -7.06 -7.81
C LEU A 253 18.64 -7.57 -8.32
N ASP A 254 19.71 -7.37 -7.54
CA ASP A 254 21.07 -7.82 -7.89
C ASP A 254 21.17 -9.35 -8.08
N LEU A 255 20.28 -10.10 -7.43
CA LEU A 255 20.14 -11.55 -7.61
C LEU A 255 19.33 -11.88 -8.85
N VAL A 256 18.07 -11.41 -8.94
CA VAL A 256 17.12 -11.86 -9.96
C VAL A 256 17.53 -11.47 -11.38
N VAL A 257 18.32 -10.40 -11.57
CA VAL A 257 18.88 -10.04 -12.89
C VAL A 257 19.83 -11.10 -13.44
N LYS A 258 20.50 -11.85 -12.56
CA LYS A 258 21.48 -12.89 -12.91
C LYS A 258 20.85 -14.29 -12.96
N MET A 259 19.65 -14.44 -12.39
CA MET A 259 18.97 -15.72 -12.25
C MET A 259 18.15 -16.04 -13.50
N LYS A 260 17.95 -17.34 -13.72
CA LYS A 260 17.00 -17.88 -14.71
C LYS A 260 15.64 -18.12 -14.04
N PRO A 261 14.54 -18.02 -14.80
CA PRO A 261 13.24 -18.44 -14.29
C PRO A 261 13.27 -19.87 -13.70
N GLY A 262 12.70 -20.02 -12.51
CA GLY A 262 12.72 -21.24 -11.71
C GLY A 262 13.90 -21.36 -10.75
N GLU A 263 14.94 -20.56 -10.88
CA GLU A 263 16.16 -20.64 -10.06
C GLU A 263 15.91 -20.06 -8.64
N VAL A 264 16.65 -20.64 -7.67
CA VAL A 264 16.67 -20.21 -6.25
C VAL A 264 18.05 -19.67 -5.92
N SER A 265 18.12 -18.55 -5.22
CA SER A 265 19.40 -17.95 -4.82
C SER A 265 20.07 -18.68 -3.68
N GLU A 266 21.39 -18.49 -3.55
CA GLU A 266 22.07 -18.69 -2.28
C GLU A 266 21.52 -17.71 -1.23
N PRO A 267 21.64 -18.05 0.09
CA PRO A 267 21.23 -17.14 1.15
C PRO A 267 22.03 -15.84 1.15
N VAL A 268 21.34 -14.69 1.13
CA VAL A 268 21.96 -13.37 1.22
C VAL A 268 21.71 -12.79 2.59
N ARG A 269 22.77 -12.35 3.26
CA ARG A 269 22.68 -11.72 4.58
C ARG A 269 22.43 -10.23 4.47
N THR A 270 21.44 -9.76 5.22
CA THR A 270 21.15 -8.32 5.44
C THR A 270 21.07 -8.04 6.95
N PRO A 271 20.87 -6.77 7.36
CA PRO A 271 20.60 -6.45 8.78
C PRO A 271 19.35 -7.15 9.37
N SER A 272 18.33 -7.44 8.55
CA SER A 272 17.11 -8.12 8.98
C SER A 272 17.27 -9.64 9.14
N GLY A 273 18.26 -10.26 8.48
CA GLY A 273 18.48 -11.69 8.52
C GLY A 273 19.08 -12.26 7.23
N TYR A 274 18.81 -13.56 7.00
CA TYR A 274 19.17 -14.25 5.77
C TYR A 274 17.96 -14.34 4.86
N HIS A 275 18.16 -13.96 3.59
CA HIS A 275 17.13 -13.94 2.56
C HIS A 275 17.44 -15.00 1.50
N ILE A 276 16.43 -15.75 1.10
CA ILE A 276 16.46 -16.71 -0.01
C ILE A 276 15.40 -16.28 -1.00
N VAL A 277 15.77 -16.14 -2.26
CA VAL A 277 14.91 -15.61 -3.32
C VAL A 277 14.75 -16.67 -4.40
N LYS A 278 13.50 -16.84 -4.88
CA LYS A 278 13.21 -17.62 -6.09
C LYS A 278 12.68 -16.70 -7.16
N LEU A 279 13.30 -16.75 -8.35
CA LEU A 279 12.77 -16.12 -9.55
C LEU A 279 11.77 -17.08 -10.20
N ASN A 280 10.46 -16.79 -10.10
CA ASN A 280 9.44 -17.62 -10.73
C ASN A 280 9.40 -17.38 -12.25
N GLU A 281 9.32 -16.12 -12.66
CA GLU A 281 9.21 -15.70 -14.06
C GLU A 281 9.84 -14.32 -14.27
N ARG A 282 10.21 -14.02 -15.56
CA ARG A 282 10.73 -12.72 -15.99
C ARG A 282 10.08 -12.32 -17.31
N ARG A 283 9.74 -11.04 -17.49
CA ARG A 283 9.25 -10.47 -18.74
C ARG A 283 9.81 -9.06 -18.97
N SER A 284 10.01 -8.63 -20.21
CA SER A 284 10.69 -7.36 -20.57
C SER A 284 9.76 -6.36 -21.27
N GLY A 285 10.02 -5.05 -21.10
CA GLY A 285 9.70 -3.96 -22.01
C GLY A 285 8.78 -2.84 -21.55
N GLU A 286 9.21 -1.57 -21.72
CA GLU A 286 8.30 -0.39 -21.71
C GLU A 286 8.41 0.37 -23.04
N ALA A 287 7.24 0.82 -23.56
CA ALA A 287 7.17 1.75 -24.69
C ALA A 287 7.35 3.22 -24.22
N PRO A 288 7.81 4.15 -25.07
CA PRO A 288 7.85 5.58 -24.76
C PRO A 288 6.50 6.11 -24.33
N VAL A 289 6.48 7.04 -23.37
CA VAL A 289 5.27 7.69 -22.86
C VAL A 289 5.20 9.10 -23.47
N ILE A 290 4.43 9.20 -24.54
CA ILE A 290 4.17 10.49 -25.21
C ILE A 290 2.84 11.03 -24.70
N ILE A 291 2.83 12.27 -24.21
CA ILE A 291 1.62 12.96 -23.73
C ILE A 291 1.45 14.31 -24.45
N ASN A 292 0.22 14.76 -24.54
CA ASN A 292 -0.07 16.13 -24.91
C ASN A 292 -0.10 16.99 -23.65
N GLN A 293 0.76 18.00 -23.58
CA GLN A 293 0.76 19.00 -22.52
C GLN A 293 0.02 20.25 -23.00
N MET A 294 -0.64 20.90 -22.06
CA MET A 294 -1.34 22.17 -22.23
C MET A 294 -0.67 23.22 -21.36
N HIS A 295 -0.45 24.42 -21.94
CA HIS A 295 -0.02 25.60 -21.21
C HIS A 295 -1.24 26.49 -21.00
N VAL A 296 -1.60 26.70 -19.76
CA VAL A 296 -2.81 27.44 -19.39
C VAL A 296 -2.51 28.49 -18.33
N ARG A 297 -3.35 29.55 -18.32
CA ARG A 297 -3.40 30.49 -17.21
C ARG A 297 -4.83 30.70 -16.76
N HIS A 298 -5.03 30.99 -15.47
CA HIS A 298 -6.35 31.09 -14.89
C HIS A 298 -6.56 32.30 -13.99
N ILE A 299 -7.83 32.61 -13.73
CA ILE A 299 -8.28 33.54 -12.70
C ILE A 299 -9.23 32.73 -11.79
N LEU A 300 -8.96 32.71 -10.50
CA LEU A 300 -9.80 32.11 -9.47
C LEU A 300 -10.51 33.20 -8.67
N MET A 301 -11.81 33.03 -8.45
CA MET A 301 -12.58 33.81 -7.48
C MET A 301 -13.42 32.89 -6.60
N LYS A 302 -13.47 33.19 -5.31
CA LYS A 302 -14.19 32.39 -4.33
C LYS A 302 -15.50 33.07 -3.92
N PRO A 303 -16.60 32.35 -3.78
CA PRO A 303 -17.82 32.88 -3.15
C PRO A 303 -17.52 33.27 -1.70
N THR A 304 -18.17 34.35 -1.26
CA THR A 304 -18.11 34.88 0.11
C THR A 304 -19.53 35.13 0.61
N GLU A 305 -19.68 35.60 1.86
CA GLU A 305 -20.98 35.98 2.40
C GLU A 305 -21.61 37.18 1.65
N LEU A 306 -20.79 38.00 1.00
CA LEU A 306 -21.22 39.18 0.23
C LEU A 306 -21.41 38.91 -1.26
N ASP A 307 -20.63 37.97 -1.79
CA ASP A 307 -20.62 37.58 -3.21
C ASP A 307 -21.01 36.10 -3.31
N ASP A 308 -22.26 35.85 -3.64
CA ASP A 308 -22.73 34.48 -3.89
C ASP A 308 -22.17 33.89 -5.20
N ASP A 309 -22.42 32.61 -5.41
CA ASP A 309 -21.95 31.87 -6.58
C ASP A 309 -22.32 32.56 -7.91
N GLU A 310 -23.54 33.08 -8.04
CA GLU A 310 -24.01 33.72 -9.27
C GLU A 310 -23.32 35.09 -9.48
N THR A 311 -23.12 35.83 -8.41
CA THR A 311 -22.39 37.11 -8.46
C THR A 311 -20.94 36.89 -8.88
N VAL A 312 -20.25 35.89 -8.33
CA VAL A 312 -18.87 35.55 -8.71
C VAL A 312 -18.79 35.09 -10.16
N ARG A 313 -19.71 34.25 -10.62
CA ARG A 313 -19.82 33.81 -12.01
C ARG A 313 -19.95 34.98 -12.95
N GLN A 314 -20.84 35.95 -12.64
CA GLN A 314 -21.04 37.14 -13.46
C GLN A 314 -19.83 38.06 -13.45
N LYS A 315 -19.12 38.20 -12.33
CA LYS A 315 -17.87 38.96 -12.26
C LYS A 315 -16.83 38.35 -13.21
N LEU A 316 -16.63 37.02 -13.17
CA LEU A 316 -15.70 36.35 -14.09
C LEU A 316 -16.14 36.50 -15.57
N ALA A 317 -17.42 36.40 -15.87
CA ALA A 317 -17.93 36.63 -17.23
C ALA A 317 -17.59 38.05 -17.74
N LYS A 318 -17.72 39.08 -16.89
CA LYS A 318 -17.32 40.44 -17.23
C LYS A 318 -15.80 40.55 -17.41
N LEU A 319 -14.99 39.89 -16.60
CA LEU A 319 -13.53 39.88 -16.77
C LEU A 319 -13.17 39.21 -18.10
N ARG A 320 -13.82 38.10 -18.45
CA ARG A 320 -13.65 37.40 -19.72
C ARG A 320 -13.92 38.37 -20.90
N GLU A 321 -15.07 39.08 -20.89
CA GLU A 321 -15.38 40.06 -21.95
C GLU A 321 -14.33 41.18 -22.08
N ARG A 322 -13.79 41.68 -20.97
CA ARG A 322 -12.72 42.68 -20.97
C ARG A 322 -11.46 42.15 -21.63
N ILE A 323 -11.10 40.88 -21.33
CA ILE A 323 -9.94 40.24 -21.93
C ILE A 323 -10.16 40.02 -23.44
N GLU A 324 -11.34 39.57 -23.83
CA GLU A 324 -11.70 39.40 -25.25
C GLU A 324 -11.68 40.75 -26.04
N LYS A 325 -11.90 41.86 -25.35
CA LYS A 325 -11.76 43.22 -25.91
C LYS A 325 -10.32 43.75 -25.90
N GLY A 326 -9.33 42.93 -25.47
CA GLY A 326 -7.91 43.22 -25.55
C GLY A 326 -7.24 43.64 -24.25
N GLU A 327 -7.93 43.59 -23.11
CA GLU A 327 -7.30 43.85 -21.82
C GLU A 327 -6.39 42.68 -21.44
N SER A 328 -5.29 42.97 -20.75
CA SER A 328 -4.31 41.92 -20.38
C SER A 328 -4.87 40.93 -19.40
N PHE A 329 -4.95 39.66 -19.80
CA PHE A 329 -5.31 38.55 -18.87
C PHE A 329 -4.40 38.55 -17.66
N ALA A 330 -3.06 38.60 -17.86
CA ALA A 330 -2.08 38.60 -16.78
C ALA A 330 -2.27 39.78 -15.81
N GLY A 331 -2.56 41.00 -16.35
CA GLY A 331 -2.81 42.16 -15.52
C GLY A 331 -4.07 42.03 -14.66
N ILE A 332 -5.14 41.45 -15.22
CA ILE A 332 -6.36 41.14 -14.48
C ILE A 332 -6.11 40.05 -13.46
N ALA A 333 -5.43 38.97 -13.83
CA ALA A 333 -5.11 37.83 -12.92
C ALA A 333 -4.32 38.32 -11.71
N SER A 334 -3.30 39.17 -11.91
CA SER A 334 -2.46 39.68 -10.81
C SER A 334 -3.23 40.53 -9.79
N THR A 335 -4.37 41.13 -10.20
CA THR A 335 -5.15 42.04 -9.34
C THR A 335 -6.44 41.43 -8.83
N ALA A 336 -7.03 40.47 -9.55
CA ALA A 336 -8.37 39.97 -9.29
C ALA A 336 -8.39 38.44 -8.94
N SER A 337 -7.31 37.69 -9.24
CA SER A 337 -7.27 36.28 -8.92
C SER A 337 -6.98 36.07 -7.42
N GLU A 338 -7.74 35.17 -6.82
CA GLU A 338 -7.57 34.73 -5.43
C GLU A 338 -6.74 33.45 -5.32
N ASP A 339 -6.03 33.07 -6.40
CA ASP A 339 -5.03 32.01 -6.34
C ASP A 339 -3.65 32.58 -5.99
N PRO A 340 -3.16 32.43 -4.76
CA PRO A 340 -1.90 33.01 -4.34
C PRO A 340 -0.68 32.38 -5.05
N GLY A 341 -0.85 31.20 -5.64
CA GLY A 341 0.23 30.48 -6.32
C GLY A 341 0.54 31.02 -7.70
N SER A 342 -0.49 31.45 -8.47
CA SER A 342 -0.33 31.87 -9.85
C SER A 342 -0.68 33.35 -10.10
N ALA A 343 -1.46 34.01 -9.23
CA ALA A 343 -1.86 35.37 -9.41
C ALA A 343 -0.68 36.33 -9.63
N PRO A 344 0.44 36.30 -8.86
CA PRO A 344 1.60 37.14 -9.08
C PRO A 344 2.24 36.98 -10.46
N ASP A 345 2.14 35.77 -11.02
CA ASP A 345 2.68 35.39 -12.33
C ASP A 345 1.62 35.53 -13.45
N GLY A 346 0.58 36.38 -13.23
CA GLY A 346 -0.47 36.61 -14.21
C GLY A 346 -1.41 35.44 -14.44
N GLY A 347 -1.52 34.54 -13.44
CA GLY A 347 -2.35 33.34 -13.47
C GLY A 347 -1.72 32.16 -14.19
N ASP A 348 -0.44 32.21 -14.56
CA ASP A 348 0.25 31.18 -15.33
C ASP A 348 0.41 29.89 -14.48
N LEU A 349 -0.05 28.75 -15.02
CA LEU A 349 0.06 27.43 -14.42
C LEU A 349 1.14 26.55 -15.08
N GLY A 350 1.82 27.09 -16.09
CA GLY A 350 2.84 26.39 -16.85
C GLY A 350 2.30 25.25 -17.72
N TRP A 351 3.22 24.42 -18.20
CA TRP A 351 2.90 23.24 -18.99
C TRP A 351 2.44 22.09 -18.09
N SER A 352 1.25 21.58 -18.34
CA SER A 352 0.64 20.51 -17.54
C SER A 352 0.12 19.38 -18.43
N GLY A 353 0.30 18.17 -17.97
CA GLY A 353 -0.25 16.97 -18.63
C GLY A 353 -1.69 16.66 -18.20
N PRO A 354 -2.36 15.72 -18.88
CA PRO A 354 -3.70 15.25 -18.51
C PRO A 354 -3.76 14.74 -17.06
N GLY A 355 -4.80 15.08 -16.32
CA GLY A 355 -5.01 14.65 -14.93
C GLY A 355 -4.18 15.40 -13.89
N THR A 356 -3.53 16.50 -14.28
CA THR A 356 -2.80 17.38 -13.34
C THR A 356 -3.78 18.20 -12.49
N PHE A 357 -4.89 18.62 -13.08
CA PHE A 357 -5.89 19.43 -12.42
C PHE A 357 -7.07 18.59 -11.90
N VAL A 358 -7.98 19.22 -11.18
CA VAL A 358 -9.25 18.58 -10.78
C VAL A 358 -10.11 18.30 -12.01
N PRO A 359 -10.98 17.27 -11.98
CA PRO A 359 -11.71 16.83 -13.17
C PRO A 359 -12.52 17.93 -13.88
N GLU A 360 -13.11 18.84 -13.12
CA GLU A 360 -13.90 19.95 -13.66
C GLU A 360 -13.01 20.93 -14.45
N PHE A 361 -11.78 21.16 -13.98
CA PHE A 361 -10.81 22.02 -14.63
C PHE A 361 -10.26 21.35 -15.89
N ASP A 362 -9.84 20.08 -15.80
CA ASP A 362 -9.37 19.29 -16.95
C ASP A 362 -10.43 19.24 -18.06
N LYS A 363 -11.71 19.09 -17.68
CA LYS A 363 -12.83 19.13 -18.63
C LYS A 363 -12.99 20.48 -19.30
N ALA A 364 -12.83 21.58 -18.56
CA ALA A 364 -13.00 22.92 -19.09
C ALA A 364 -11.92 23.31 -20.11
N ILE A 365 -10.71 22.76 -19.98
CA ILE A 365 -9.59 23.07 -20.89
C ILE A 365 -9.47 22.10 -22.07
N ALA A 366 -10.13 20.94 -22.03
CA ALA A 366 -9.96 19.86 -23.00
C ALA A 366 -10.28 20.28 -24.46
N ASP A 367 -11.29 21.13 -24.62
CA ASP A 367 -11.78 21.53 -25.93
C ASP A 367 -11.34 22.97 -26.34
N LEU A 368 -10.57 23.66 -25.48
CA LEU A 368 -10.10 25.03 -25.78
C LEU A 368 -9.02 25.02 -26.86
N LYS A 369 -9.16 25.98 -27.79
CA LYS A 369 -8.13 26.26 -28.79
C LYS A 369 -7.12 27.26 -28.23
N ASP A 370 -5.97 27.36 -28.89
CA ASP A 370 -4.93 28.32 -28.53
C ASP A 370 -5.49 29.74 -28.46
N ASN A 371 -5.21 30.45 -27.36
CA ASN A 371 -5.69 31.77 -26.98
C ASN A 371 -7.18 31.84 -26.61
N GLU A 372 -7.93 30.75 -26.67
CA GLU A 372 -9.34 30.75 -26.28
C GLU A 372 -9.48 30.79 -24.74
N ILE A 373 -10.55 31.48 -24.30
CA ILE A 373 -10.87 31.62 -22.87
C ILE A 373 -12.15 30.83 -22.58
N SER A 374 -12.12 30.02 -21.52
CA SER A 374 -13.29 29.26 -21.10
C SER A 374 -14.44 30.13 -20.63
N GLU A 375 -15.66 29.60 -20.69
CA GLU A 375 -16.74 30.10 -19.85
C GLU A 375 -16.40 29.96 -18.36
N PRO A 376 -16.97 30.78 -17.46
CA PRO A 376 -16.82 30.58 -16.03
C PRO A 376 -17.33 29.21 -15.60
N PHE A 377 -16.49 28.43 -14.91
CA PHE A 377 -16.85 27.12 -14.37
C PHE A 377 -16.44 26.99 -12.92
N LYS A 378 -17.11 26.07 -12.19
CA LYS A 378 -16.92 25.88 -10.76
C LYS A 378 -16.11 24.61 -10.47
N THR A 379 -15.20 24.72 -9.50
CA THR A 379 -14.50 23.59 -8.89
C THR A 379 -14.67 23.65 -7.36
N ARG A 380 -14.11 22.70 -6.64
CA ARG A 380 -14.05 22.73 -5.17
C ARG A 380 -13.27 23.94 -4.61
N TYR A 381 -12.46 24.61 -5.41
CA TYR A 381 -11.65 25.76 -4.99
C TYR A 381 -12.35 27.11 -5.21
N GLY A 382 -13.37 27.15 -6.03
CA GLY A 382 -14.09 28.36 -6.41
C GLY A 382 -14.47 28.35 -7.88
N TRP A 383 -14.72 29.53 -8.42
CA TRP A 383 -15.03 29.78 -9.83
C TRP A 383 -13.78 30.18 -10.60
N HIS A 384 -13.67 29.68 -11.81
CA HIS A 384 -12.51 29.90 -12.68
C HIS A 384 -12.92 30.37 -14.06
N ILE A 385 -12.04 31.19 -14.69
CA ILE A 385 -11.88 31.27 -16.13
C ILE A 385 -10.44 30.90 -16.48
N VAL A 386 -10.24 30.20 -17.57
CA VAL A 386 -8.95 29.72 -18.03
C VAL A 386 -8.71 30.15 -19.46
N GLN A 387 -7.47 30.51 -19.76
CA GLN A 387 -7.03 30.73 -21.14
C GLN A 387 -6.02 29.68 -21.54
N MET A 388 -6.22 29.08 -22.69
CA MET A 388 -5.25 28.20 -23.34
C MET A 388 -4.15 29.08 -23.98
N LEU A 389 -2.91 28.86 -23.61
CA LEU A 389 -1.75 29.53 -24.19
C LEU A 389 -1.09 28.70 -25.31
N GLY A 390 -1.26 27.40 -25.28
CA GLY A 390 -0.78 26.49 -26.30
C GLY A 390 -0.81 25.03 -25.89
N THR A 391 -0.63 24.17 -26.87
CA THR A 391 -0.52 22.74 -26.70
C THR A 391 0.79 22.23 -27.28
N ARG A 392 1.36 21.17 -26.70
CA ARG A 392 2.55 20.52 -27.26
C ARG A 392 2.52 19.02 -27.02
N THR A 393 3.12 18.28 -27.93
CA THR A 393 3.49 16.90 -27.70
C THR A 393 4.78 16.88 -26.89
N TYR A 394 4.78 16.15 -25.78
CA TYR A 394 5.90 16.08 -24.87
C TYR A 394 6.26 14.61 -24.58
N ASP A 395 7.53 14.28 -24.71
CA ASP A 395 8.02 12.98 -24.28
C ASP A 395 8.25 13.02 -22.76
N SER A 396 7.29 12.46 -22.03
CA SER A 396 7.31 12.37 -20.57
C SER A 396 7.94 11.08 -20.05
N THR A 397 8.61 10.32 -20.92
CA THR A 397 9.19 9.02 -20.56
C THR A 397 10.15 9.17 -19.38
N ASP A 398 11.02 10.17 -19.38
CA ASP A 398 11.96 10.41 -18.28
C ASP A 398 11.25 10.88 -17.00
N ASP A 399 10.23 11.74 -17.08
CA ASP A 399 9.49 12.20 -15.91
C ASP A 399 8.72 11.04 -15.27
N VAL A 400 8.03 10.25 -16.10
CA VAL A 400 7.31 9.06 -15.65
C VAL A 400 8.28 8.04 -15.06
N ARG A 401 9.44 7.88 -15.67
CA ARG A 401 10.50 7.00 -15.19
C ARG A 401 11.04 7.46 -13.83
N ARG A 402 11.29 8.77 -13.64
CA ARG A 402 11.71 9.36 -12.36
C ARG A 402 10.65 9.17 -11.27
N GLN A 403 9.39 9.44 -11.58
CA GLN A 403 8.28 9.23 -10.64
C GLN A 403 8.14 7.75 -10.24
N LYS A 404 8.22 6.84 -11.23
CA LYS A 404 8.19 5.40 -10.98
C LYS A 404 9.39 4.96 -10.14
N ALA A 405 10.59 5.47 -10.44
CA ALA A 405 11.80 5.20 -9.71
C ALA A 405 11.67 5.65 -8.24
N TYR A 406 11.21 6.86 -8.02
CA TYR A 406 10.98 7.40 -6.68
C TYR A 406 9.99 6.54 -5.88
N ALA A 407 8.84 6.21 -6.49
CA ALA A 407 7.82 5.37 -5.86
C ALA A 407 8.36 3.96 -5.54
N ALA A 408 9.16 3.41 -6.44
CA ALA A 408 9.75 2.09 -6.28
C ALA A 408 10.81 2.03 -5.17
N ILE A 409 11.71 3.01 -5.10
CA ILE A 409 12.69 3.12 -4.02
C ILE A 409 11.96 3.23 -2.68
N ARG A 410 10.91 4.07 -2.63
CA ARG A 410 10.11 4.27 -1.43
C ARG A 410 9.39 2.99 -1.00
N GLU A 411 8.80 2.25 -1.93
CA GLU A 411 8.14 0.97 -1.67
C GLU A 411 9.16 -0.08 -1.15
N SER A 412 10.32 -0.18 -1.80
CA SER A 412 11.40 -1.08 -1.38
C SER A 412 11.90 -0.77 0.04
N LYS A 413 12.13 0.51 0.34
CA LYS A 413 12.51 0.96 1.69
C LYS A 413 11.40 0.70 2.71
N ALA A 414 10.13 0.84 2.31
CA ALA A 414 8.99 0.59 3.18
C ALA A 414 8.92 -0.87 3.64
N ASP A 415 9.19 -1.81 2.75
CA ASP A 415 9.20 -3.22 3.09
C ASP A 415 10.35 -3.54 4.07
N GLU A 416 11.58 -3.10 3.77
CA GLU A 416 12.75 -3.32 4.62
C GLU A 416 12.60 -2.66 6.00
N GLU A 417 12.21 -1.38 6.03
CA GLU A 417 12.04 -0.63 7.29
C GLU A 417 10.88 -1.21 8.14
N THR A 418 9.83 -1.74 7.50
CA THR A 418 8.75 -2.42 8.21
C THR A 418 9.24 -3.70 8.88
N GLU A 419 10.04 -4.52 8.19
CA GLU A 419 10.62 -5.73 8.78
C GLU A 419 11.55 -5.41 9.96
N LEU A 420 12.40 -4.39 9.81
CA LEU A 420 13.28 -3.92 10.88
C LEU A 420 12.50 -3.36 12.07
N TRP A 421 11.42 -2.63 11.81
CA TRP A 421 10.55 -2.08 12.83
C TRP A 421 9.80 -3.18 13.61
N LEU A 422 9.22 -4.16 12.91
CA LEU A 422 8.53 -5.30 13.53
C LEU A 422 9.50 -6.12 14.39
N ARG A 423 10.73 -6.33 13.92
CA ARG A 423 11.77 -7.01 14.70
C ARG A 423 12.07 -6.24 15.98
N ARG A 424 12.31 -4.91 15.91
CA ARG A 424 12.55 -4.08 17.11
C ARG A 424 11.39 -4.17 18.09
N LEU A 425 10.16 -4.05 17.63
CA LEU A 425 8.98 -4.19 18.48
C LEU A 425 8.92 -5.55 19.18
N ARG A 426 9.28 -6.63 18.48
CA ARG A 426 9.32 -7.97 19.04
C ARG A 426 10.44 -8.12 20.07
N ASP A 427 11.63 -7.60 19.77
CA ASP A 427 12.81 -7.69 20.65
C ASP A 427 12.63 -6.88 21.96
N GLU A 428 11.84 -5.81 21.91
CA GLU A 428 11.51 -4.96 23.08
C GLU A 428 10.35 -5.54 23.92
N ALA A 429 9.58 -6.49 23.41
CA ALA A 429 8.41 -7.02 24.08
C ALA A 429 8.74 -8.21 24.97
N PHE A 430 8.09 -8.29 26.13
CA PHE A 430 8.05 -9.51 26.93
C PHE A 430 7.05 -10.49 26.33
N ILE A 431 7.49 -11.68 25.96
CA ILE A 431 6.67 -12.71 25.35
C ILE A 431 6.87 -14.03 26.12
N GLU A 432 5.76 -14.60 26.63
CA GLU A 432 5.74 -15.90 27.26
C GLU A 432 4.68 -16.80 26.62
N THR A 433 5.12 -17.86 25.96
CA THR A 433 4.24 -18.84 25.30
C THR A 433 3.74 -19.86 26.31
N LYS A 434 2.43 -20.18 26.29
CA LYS A 434 1.73 -21.07 27.23
C LYS A 434 1.14 -22.33 26.55
N MET A 435 1.69 -22.70 25.39
CA MET A 435 1.23 -23.88 24.62
C MET A 435 1.85 -25.19 25.11
#